data_79904c947c8033b68fa846a3b76b012b
#
_entry.id   79904c947c8033b68fa846a3b76b012b
#
_cell.length_a   1.000
_cell.length_b   1.000
_cell.length_c   1.000
_cell.angle_alpha   90.00
_cell.angle_beta   90.00
_cell.angle_gamma   90.00
#
_symmetry.space_group_name_H-M   'P 1'
#
loop_
_entity.id
_entity.type
_entity.pdbx_description
1 polymer ?
#
loop_
_entity_poly.entity_id
_entity_poly.type
_entity_poly.pdbx_seq_one_letter_code
_entity_poly.pdbx_strand_id
1 'polypeptide(L)'
;LLEEIKLKKIKFNGVSSDSRSIKKGNIFFAIPGNEIDGSRFINQAIKKGAAAIVVPSYSKKRYPKNTTVIKAKDIRKSLSLLAFEINKNNIETKIAITGTNGKTSVAYFLSYLLRISGKSVATIGTLGNSVLKRNKYNLTSPEPIDLSKQLKKISQKKIKYLVMEASSHGLHQSRFYGMNFDVCALTNISHDHLDYHKTINNYIKSKMILFKDYIHKDSKLIINSKTKYIKKIRSILKKNKSVQPLYFQANRNYKITKILIKNDIQHVKAIVGSKRILLKFKNFPNFQIENFIFAISILNLIGFDPKKLSKSSLNCPSVLGRMEYVGKTKTGGKVYVDFAHTPDALKNSIVESKKLETSNVHVLFGCGGNRDRKKRPLMGKIASKYADKATVTDDNPRYENPAKIRKEVIGNSKNIS
;
A
#
# COMPACT_ATOMS: atom_id res chain seq x y z
N LEU A 1 -19.80 -20.78 -1.53
CA LEU A 1 -19.72 -20.73 -0.07
C LEU A 1 -20.99 -20.15 0.57
N LEU A 2 -21.44 -18.93 0.20
CA LEU A 2 -22.66 -18.34 0.79
C LEU A 2 -23.90 -19.18 0.51
N GLU A 3 -24.04 -19.68 -0.70
CA GLU A 3 -25.13 -20.63 -1.07
C GLU A 3 -25.05 -21.91 -0.25
N GLU A 4 -23.85 -22.49 -0.11
CA GLU A 4 -23.67 -23.73 0.67
C GLU A 4 -23.95 -23.50 2.16
N ILE A 5 -23.61 -22.35 2.71
CA ILE A 5 -23.97 -21.96 4.08
C ILE A 5 -25.50 -21.87 4.23
N LYS A 6 -26.17 -21.25 3.25
CA LYS A 6 -27.63 -21.14 3.23
C LYS A 6 -28.31 -22.52 3.09
N LEU A 7 -27.86 -23.32 2.11
CA LEU A 7 -28.41 -24.68 1.86
C LEU A 7 -28.27 -25.60 3.08
N LYS A 8 -27.13 -25.55 3.76
CA LYS A 8 -26.87 -26.33 4.99
C LYS A 8 -27.46 -25.69 6.25
N LYS A 9 -28.20 -24.58 6.13
CA LYS A 9 -28.82 -23.85 7.26
C LYS A 9 -27.85 -23.56 8.42
N ILE A 10 -26.57 -23.27 8.12
CA ILE A 10 -25.54 -23.07 9.13
C ILE A 10 -25.79 -21.75 9.86
N LYS A 11 -26.15 -21.83 11.14
CA LYS A 11 -26.21 -20.66 12.02
C LYS A 11 -24.79 -20.34 12.51
N PHE A 12 -24.31 -19.11 12.32
CA PHE A 12 -23.00 -18.67 12.76
C PHE A 12 -23.02 -17.21 13.20
N ASN A 13 -22.08 -16.82 14.06
CA ASN A 13 -21.98 -15.49 14.65
C ASN A 13 -20.67 -14.75 14.33
N GLY A 14 -19.79 -15.36 13.54
CA GLY A 14 -18.53 -14.76 13.13
C GLY A 14 -17.64 -15.71 12.33
N VAL A 15 -16.49 -15.21 11.95
CA VAL A 15 -15.49 -15.97 11.18
C VAL A 15 -14.11 -15.79 11.78
N SER A 16 -13.26 -16.82 11.67
CA SER A 16 -11.86 -16.75 12.05
C SER A 16 -10.99 -17.66 11.17
N SER A 17 -9.74 -17.22 10.93
CA SER A 17 -8.67 -18.05 10.38
C SER A 17 -7.59 -18.38 11.42
N ASP A 18 -7.76 -17.93 12.66
CA ASP A 18 -6.90 -18.25 13.81
C ASP A 18 -7.69 -19.04 14.82
N SER A 19 -7.30 -20.32 15.02
CA SER A 19 -7.96 -21.24 15.95
C SER A 19 -7.93 -20.75 17.41
N ARG A 20 -6.92 -19.91 17.77
CA ARG A 20 -6.82 -19.32 19.12
C ARG A 20 -7.94 -18.33 19.39
N SER A 21 -8.43 -17.64 18.34
CA SER A 21 -9.46 -16.61 18.42
C SER A 21 -10.88 -17.12 18.14
N ILE A 22 -11.06 -18.43 17.91
CA ILE A 22 -12.38 -19.05 17.71
C ILE A 22 -13.23 -18.88 18.96
N LYS A 23 -14.46 -18.47 18.72
CA LYS A 23 -15.58 -18.46 19.68
C LYS A 23 -16.65 -19.48 19.23
N LYS A 24 -17.42 -20.01 20.18
CA LYS A 24 -18.56 -20.89 19.89
C LYS A 24 -19.46 -20.28 18.83
N GLY A 25 -19.80 -21.03 17.79
CA GLY A 25 -20.62 -20.57 16.67
C GLY A 25 -19.85 -19.85 15.54
N ASN A 26 -18.52 -19.70 15.63
CA ASN A 26 -17.76 -19.15 14.49
C ASN A 26 -17.55 -20.19 13.37
N ILE A 27 -17.39 -19.70 12.13
CA ILE A 27 -16.86 -20.51 11.03
C ILE A 27 -15.34 -20.38 11.01
N PHE A 28 -14.63 -21.51 11.04
CA PHE A 28 -13.16 -21.56 10.97
C PHE A 28 -12.69 -21.79 9.53
N PHE A 29 -11.78 -20.94 9.04
CA PHE A 29 -11.14 -21.08 7.73
C PHE A 29 -9.74 -21.67 7.88
N ALA A 30 -9.56 -22.91 7.48
CA ALA A 30 -8.28 -23.63 7.53
C ALA A 30 -7.41 -23.24 6.32
N ILE A 31 -6.84 -22.02 6.35
CA ILE A 31 -6.10 -21.45 5.23
C ILE A 31 -4.70 -22.09 5.15
N PRO A 32 -4.29 -22.64 3.97
CA PRO A 32 -2.91 -23.06 3.76
C PRO A 32 -1.96 -21.84 3.80
N GLY A 33 -1.00 -21.86 4.72
CA GLY A 33 0.06 -20.86 4.83
C GLY A 33 1.36 -21.35 4.19
N ASN A 34 2.32 -20.44 3.99
CA ASN A 34 3.63 -20.79 3.44
C ASN A 34 4.51 -21.59 4.46
N GLU A 35 4.37 -21.28 5.75
CA GLU A 35 5.14 -21.90 6.83
C GLU A 35 4.28 -22.86 7.65
N ILE A 36 3.03 -22.53 7.87
CA ILE A 36 2.11 -23.31 8.72
C ILE A 36 0.81 -23.53 7.96
N ASP A 37 0.40 -24.79 7.81
CA ASP A 37 -0.90 -25.17 7.25
C ASP A 37 -2.00 -25.04 8.30
N GLY A 38 -2.98 -24.17 8.04
CA GLY A 38 -4.15 -23.96 8.89
C GLY A 38 -4.97 -25.22 9.18
N SER A 39 -4.85 -26.26 8.35
CA SER A 39 -5.51 -27.54 8.56
C SER A 39 -5.05 -28.27 9.83
N ARG A 40 -3.86 -27.97 10.35
CA ARG A 40 -3.36 -28.52 11.64
C ARG A 40 -4.20 -28.08 12.84
N PHE A 41 -4.91 -26.97 12.73
CA PHE A 41 -5.67 -26.38 13.83
C PHE A 41 -7.16 -26.67 13.78
N ILE A 42 -7.62 -27.51 12.87
CA ILE A 42 -9.04 -27.86 12.73
C ILE A 42 -9.62 -28.48 14.00
N ASN A 43 -8.92 -29.48 14.59
CA ASN A 43 -9.37 -30.11 15.82
C ASN A 43 -9.48 -29.11 16.98
N GLN A 44 -8.57 -28.15 17.07
CA GLN A 44 -8.63 -27.10 18.08
C GLN A 44 -9.85 -26.18 17.86
N ALA A 45 -10.14 -25.82 16.60
CA ALA A 45 -11.31 -25.01 16.26
C ALA A 45 -12.62 -25.73 16.59
N ILE A 46 -12.70 -27.04 16.31
CA ILE A 46 -13.86 -27.88 16.64
C ILE A 46 -14.08 -27.94 18.16
N LYS A 47 -13.01 -28.23 18.93
CA LYS A 47 -13.07 -28.26 20.41
C LYS A 47 -13.55 -26.95 21.01
N LYS A 48 -13.26 -25.80 20.36
CA LYS A 48 -13.75 -24.47 20.76
C LYS A 48 -15.17 -24.14 20.25
N GLY A 49 -15.87 -25.09 19.65
CA GLY A 49 -17.25 -24.94 19.22
C GLY A 49 -17.43 -24.19 17.89
N ALA A 50 -16.52 -24.38 16.94
CA ALA A 50 -16.72 -23.87 15.59
C ALA A 50 -17.98 -24.49 14.99
N ALA A 51 -18.88 -23.67 14.43
CA ALA A 51 -20.12 -24.09 13.79
C ALA A 51 -19.87 -24.82 12.45
N ALA A 52 -18.81 -24.46 11.76
CA ALA A 52 -18.37 -25.12 10.52
C ALA A 52 -16.88 -24.85 10.27
N ILE A 53 -16.28 -25.74 9.47
CA ILE A 53 -14.90 -25.65 9.02
C ILE A 53 -14.90 -25.45 7.51
N VAL A 54 -14.19 -24.43 7.02
CA VAL A 54 -13.94 -24.23 5.58
C VAL A 54 -12.55 -24.72 5.26
N VAL A 55 -12.45 -25.58 4.25
CA VAL A 55 -11.20 -26.20 3.77
C VAL A 55 -11.05 -26.03 2.27
N PRO A 56 -9.82 -26.10 1.71
CA PRO A 56 -9.64 -26.13 0.26
C PRO A 56 -10.38 -27.30 -0.38
N SER A 57 -10.94 -27.11 -1.58
CA SER A 57 -11.70 -28.13 -2.30
C SER A 57 -10.90 -29.40 -2.59
N TYR A 58 -9.58 -29.28 -2.73
CA TYR A 58 -8.67 -30.41 -2.96
C TYR A 58 -8.28 -31.17 -1.68
N SER A 59 -8.77 -30.75 -0.48
CA SER A 59 -8.48 -31.45 0.77
C SER A 59 -9.09 -32.84 0.79
N LYS A 60 -8.24 -33.86 0.99
CA LYS A 60 -8.61 -35.27 1.11
C LYS A 60 -8.68 -35.74 2.58
N LYS A 61 -8.49 -34.83 3.54
CA LYS A 61 -8.52 -35.20 4.97
C LYS A 61 -9.92 -35.66 5.40
N ARG A 62 -9.93 -36.64 6.29
CA ARG A 62 -11.15 -37.05 7.01
C ARG A 62 -11.34 -36.14 8.22
N TYR A 63 -12.56 -35.81 8.53
CA TYR A 63 -12.97 -34.95 9.63
C TYR A 63 -13.94 -35.73 10.55
N PRO A 64 -14.06 -35.39 11.84
CA PRO A 64 -15.02 -36.02 12.76
C PRO A 64 -16.44 -35.99 12.18
N LYS A 65 -17.20 -37.10 12.35
CA LYS A 65 -18.55 -37.29 11.74
C LYS A 65 -19.53 -36.13 12.00
N ASN A 66 -19.46 -35.52 13.19
CA ASN A 66 -20.35 -34.41 13.59
C ASN A 66 -19.84 -33.03 13.20
N THR A 67 -18.86 -32.94 12.31
CA THR A 67 -18.27 -31.66 11.90
C THR A 67 -18.88 -31.20 10.57
N THR A 68 -19.47 -30.01 10.54
CA THR A 68 -19.91 -29.41 9.29
C THR A 68 -18.70 -28.90 8.52
N VAL A 69 -18.42 -29.53 7.38
CA VAL A 69 -17.29 -29.17 6.50
C VAL A 69 -17.82 -28.57 5.21
N ILE A 70 -17.19 -27.44 4.81
CA ILE A 70 -17.44 -26.72 3.55
C ILE A 70 -16.15 -26.74 2.72
N LYS A 71 -16.23 -27.15 1.46
CA LYS A 71 -15.09 -27.15 0.53
C LYS A 71 -15.11 -25.90 -0.34
N ALA A 72 -14.06 -25.08 -0.27
CA ALA A 72 -13.91 -23.84 -1.04
C ALA A 72 -12.87 -23.97 -2.15
N LYS A 73 -13.20 -23.57 -3.40
CA LYS A 73 -12.25 -23.50 -4.52
C LYS A 73 -11.12 -22.51 -4.21
N ASP A 74 -11.47 -21.34 -3.69
CA ASP A 74 -10.54 -20.32 -3.23
C ASP A 74 -10.93 -19.92 -1.80
N ILE A 75 -10.25 -20.51 -0.83
CA ILE A 75 -10.53 -20.31 0.58
C ILE A 75 -10.27 -18.88 1.06
N ARG A 76 -9.28 -18.18 0.45
CA ARG A 76 -8.96 -16.79 0.81
C ARG A 76 -10.03 -15.82 0.31
N LYS A 77 -10.48 -15.98 -0.94
CA LYS A 77 -11.62 -15.22 -1.47
C LYS A 77 -12.87 -15.47 -0.67
N SER A 78 -13.11 -16.72 -0.31
CA SER A 78 -14.28 -17.12 0.50
C SER A 78 -14.28 -16.47 1.88
N LEU A 79 -13.13 -16.42 2.56
CA LEU A 79 -12.98 -15.71 3.83
C LEU A 79 -13.26 -14.21 3.69
N SER A 80 -12.63 -13.58 2.70
CA SER A 80 -12.81 -12.15 2.44
C SER A 80 -14.25 -11.80 2.19
N LEU A 81 -14.90 -12.52 1.26
CA LEU A 81 -16.31 -12.29 0.90
C LEU A 81 -17.22 -12.39 2.13
N LEU A 82 -17.07 -13.46 2.91
CA LEU A 82 -17.89 -13.65 4.10
C LEU A 82 -17.63 -12.60 5.18
N ALA A 83 -16.38 -12.20 5.36
CA ALA A 83 -16.00 -11.16 6.32
C ALA A 83 -16.65 -9.81 5.98
N PHE A 84 -16.69 -9.42 4.69
CA PHE A 84 -17.33 -8.17 4.26
C PHE A 84 -18.86 -8.28 4.26
N GLU A 85 -19.42 -9.46 4.00
CA GLU A 85 -20.87 -9.67 4.04
C GLU A 85 -21.43 -9.49 5.46
N ILE A 86 -20.76 -10.04 6.48
CA ILE A 86 -21.20 -9.88 7.88
C ILE A 86 -20.85 -8.51 8.51
N ASN A 87 -19.92 -7.79 7.92
CA ASN A 87 -19.50 -6.46 8.35
C ASN A 87 -19.75 -5.42 7.26
N LYS A 88 -20.99 -5.36 6.75
CA LYS A 88 -21.39 -4.38 5.72
C LYS A 88 -21.04 -2.95 6.14
N ASN A 89 -20.72 -2.11 5.17
CA ASN A 89 -20.42 -0.71 5.34
C ASN A 89 -21.00 0.12 4.21
N ASN A 90 -21.33 1.38 4.50
CA ASN A 90 -21.95 2.33 3.56
C ASN A 90 -21.00 3.51 3.26
N ILE A 91 -19.71 3.25 3.12
CA ILE A 91 -18.73 4.28 2.74
C ILE A 91 -18.96 4.63 1.26
N GLU A 92 -19.23 5.92 0.99
CA GLU A 92 -19.69 6.39 -0.33
C GLU A 92 -18.59 6.29 -1.39
N THR A 93 -17.36 6.73 -1.07
CA THR A 93 -16.25 6.76 -2.02
C THR A 93 -15.03 6.05 -1.46
N LYS A 94 -14.54 5.04 -2.18
CA LYS A 94 -13.38 4.23 -1.82
C LYS A 94 -12.27 4.40 -2.85
N ILE A 95 -11.12 4.91 -2.42
CA ILE A 95 -9.94 5.14 -3.25
C ILE A 95 -8.84 4.17 -2.84
N ALA A 96 -8.37 3.36 -3.77
CA ALA A 96 -7.27 2.42 -3.53
C ALA A 96 -6.00 2.86 -4.26
N ILE A 97 -4.86 2.83 -3.55
CA ILE A 97 -3.56 3.22 -4.08
C ILE A 97 -2.62 2.03 -3.99
N THR A 98 -2.11 1.59 -5.14
CA THR A 98 -1.03 0.58 -5.20
C THR A 98 0.23 1.16 -5.83
N GLY A 99 1.33 0.44 -5.70
CA GLY A 99 2.63 0.81 -6.23
C GLY A 99 3.76 0.28 -5.36
N THR A 100 5.01 0.47 -5.77
CA THR A 100 6.17 0.15 -4.94
C THR A 100 6.37 1.28 -3.93
N ASN A 101 6.64 2.48 -4.38
CA ASN A 101 6.87 3.68 -3.57
C ASN A 101 5.73 4.69 -3.73
N GLY A 102 5.59 5.65 -2.80
CA GLY A 102 4.65 6.77 -2.90
C GLY A 102 3.20 6.49 -2.45
N LYS A 103 2.81 5.23 -2.18
CA LYS A 103 1.44 4.90 -1.72
C LYS A 103 1.03 5.72 -0.49
N THR A 104 1.85 5.69 0.55
CA THR A 104 1.59 6.39 1.83
C THR A 104 1.52 7.90 1.62
N SER A 105 2.43 8.48 0.81
CA SER A 105 2.42 9.91 0.52
C SER A 105 1.16 10.33 -0.23
N VAL A 106 0.77 9.59 -1.27
CA VAL A 106 -0.45 9.87 -2.02
C VAL A 106 -1.69 9.71 -1.14
N ALA A 107 -1.75 8.67 -0.29
CA ALA A 107 -2.86 8.48 0.66
C ALA A 107 -2.94 9.63 1.67
N TYR A 108 -1.81 10.09 2.17
CA TYR A 108 -1.72 11.22 3.08
C TYR A 108 -2.21 12.52 2.42
N PHE A 109 -1.73 12.83 1.21
CA PHE A 109 -2.14 14.03 0.48
C PHE A 109 -3.62 14.00 0.08
N LEU A 110 -4.16 12.85 -0.30
CA LEU A 110 -5.60 12.68 -0.53
C LEU A 110 -6.40 12.98 0.74
N SER A 111 -5.96 12.44 1.87
CA SER A 111 -6.62 12.71 3.17
C SER A 111 -6.55 14.19 3.54
N TYR A 112 -5.39 14.82 3.38
CA TYR A 112 -5.20 16.25 3.61
C TYR A 112 -6.14 17.10 2.73
N LEU A 113 -6.11 16.86 1.41
CA LEU A 113 -6.91 17.61 0.43
C LEU A 113 -8.42 17.42 0.63
N LEU A 114 -8.86 16.22 1.00
CA LEU A 114 -10.27 15.96 1.33
C LEU A 114 -10.69 16.71 2.60
N ARG A 115 -9.86 16.68 3.65
CA ARG A 115 -10.18 17.38 4.92
C ARG A 115 -10.30 18.89 4.75
N ILE A 116 -9.35 19.52 4.05
CA ILE A 116 -9.43 20.96 3.80
C ILE A 116 -10.58 21.35 2.86
N SER A 117 -11.12 20.37 2.13
CA SER A 117 -12.35 20.52 1.33
C SER A 117 -13.62 20.23 2.13
N GLY A 118 -13.53 20.12 3.48
CA GLY A 118 -14.66 19.87 4.36
C GLY A 118 -15.21 18.43 4.27
N LYS A 119 -14.43 17.46 3.77
CA LYS A 119 -14.90 16.07 3.62
C LYS A 119 -14.41 15.18 4.76
N SER A 120 -15.31 14.33 5.27
CA SER A 120 -14.98 13.31 6.26
C SER A 120 -14.23 12.16 5.58
N VAL A 121 -13.00 11.86 6.01
CA VAL A 121 -12.13 10.85 5.38
C VAL A 121 -11.43 9.98 6.41
N ALA A 122 -11.36 8.69 6.13
CA ALA A 122 -10.52 7.72 6.81
C ALA A 122 -9.40 7.24 5.89
N THR A 123 -8.22 6.99 6.46
CA THR A 123 -7.13 6.31 5.76
C THR A 123 -6.84 4.98 6.41
N ILE A 124 -6.49 3.96 5.60
CA ILE A 124 -5.98 2.66 6.04
C ILE A 124 -4.71 2.37 5.25
N GLY A 125 -3.60 2.24 5.93
CA GLY A 125 -2.30 2.03 5.26
C GLY A 125 -1.15 1.87 6.23
N THR A 126 0.06 2.16 5.76
CA THR A 126 1.31 2.03 6.53
C THR A 126 1.31 2.89 7.79
N LEU A 127 0.71 4.07 7.77
CA LEU A 127 0.54 4.95 8.94
C LEU A 127 -0.64 4.55 9.84
N GLY A 128 -1.23 3.37 9.61
CA GLY A 128 -2.34 2.85 10.38
C GLY A 128 -3.71 3.31 9.90
N ASN A 129 -4.68 3.32 10.82
CA ASN A 129 -6.03 3.80 10.58
C ASN A 129 -6.21 5.17 11.23
N SER A 130 -6.42 6.20 10.41
CA SER A 130 -6.46 7.59 10.88
C SER A 130 -7.65 7.93 11.79
N VAL A 131 -8.70 7.12 11.80
CA VAL A 131 -9.92 7.33 12.59
C VAL A 131 -9.95 6.46 13.84
N LEU A 132 -9.45 5.24 13.76
CA LEU A 132 -9.51 4.26 14.85
C LEU A 132 -8.21 4.22 15.68
N LYS A 133 -7.16 4.94 15.27
CA LYS A 133 -5.83 5.00 15.93
C LYS A 133 -5.25 3.62 16.30
N ARG A 134 -5.61 2.56 15.57
CA ARG A 134 -5.17 1.18 15.81
C ARG A 134 -4.56 0.58 14.56
N ASN A 135 -3.35 0.06 14.69
CA ASN A 135 -2.76 -0.84 13.72
C ASN A 135 -2.27 -2.09 14.46
N LYS A 136 -3.17 -3.05 14.67
CA LYS A 136 -2.91 -4.25 15.50
C LYS A 136 -1.75 -5.11 14.99
N TYR A 137 -1.45 -5.04 13.67
CA TYR A 137 -0.51 -5.97 13.02
C TYR A 137 0.56 -5.28 12.16
N ASN A 138 0.68 -3.96 12.18
CA ASN A 138 1.61 -3.17 11.34
C ASN A 138 1.59 -3.55 9.84
N LEU A 139 0.45 -4.04 9.34
CA LEU A 139 0.29 -4.39 7.93
C LEU A 139 -0.23 -3.19 7.14
N THR A 140 0.43 -2.87 6.03
CA THR A 140 -0.05 -1.84 5.08
C THR A 140 -1.49 -2.12 4.63
N SER A 141 -1.84 -3.39 4.44
CA SER A 141 -3.19 -3.85 4.11
C SER A 141 -3.60 -4.89 5.15
N PRO A 142 -4.57 -4.60 6.03
CA PRO A 142 -5.03 -5.52 7.06
C PRO A 142 -5.60 -6.83 6.50
N GLU A 143 -5.66 -7.87 7.33
CA GLU A 143 -6.35 -9.12 6.99
C GLU A 143 -7.87 -8.89 6.86
N PRO A 144 -8.58 -9.68 6.04
CA PRO A 144 -9.99 -9.40 5.65
C PRO A 144 -10.94 -9.23 6.83
N ILE A 145 -10.78 -10.06 7.87
CA ILE A 145 -11.65 -10.01 9.07
C ILE A 145 -11.46 -8.68 9.82
N ASP A 146 -10.22 -8.28 10.00
CA ASP A 146 -9.90 -7.04 10.69
C ASP A 146 -10.28 -5.82 9.84
N LEU A 147 -9.98 -5.87 8.55
CA LEU A 147 -10.35 -4.83 7.59
C LEU A 147 -11.87 -4.61 7.58
N SER A 148 -12.67 -5.66 7.43
CA SER A 148 -14.13 -5.55 7.37
C SER A 148 -14.71 -4.95 8.66
N LYS A 149 -14.18 -5.34 9.83
CA LYS A 149 -14.56 -4.75 11.12
C LYS A 149 -14.19 -3.27 11.23
N GLN A 150 -13.01 -2.90 10.72
CA GLN A 150 -12.59 -1.49 10.68
C GLN A 150 -13.52 -0.67 9.78
N LEU A 151 -13.86 -1.17 8.58
CA LEU A 151 -14.76 -0.48 7.66
C LEU A 151 -16.17 -0.29 8.24
N LYS A 152 -16.71 -1.31 8.92
CA LYS A 152 -17.98 -1.17 9.65
C LYS A 152 -17.93 -0.05 10.68
N LYS A 153 -16.86 0.01 11.49
CA LYS A 153 -16.68 1.09 12.50
C LYS A 153 -16.51 2.48 11.87
N ILE A 154 -15.78 2.57 10.74
CA ILE A 154 -15.62 3.81 9.97
C ILE A 154 -16.97 4.27 9.44
N SER A 155 -17.78 3.38 8.88
CA SER A 155 -19.10 3.65 8.37
C SER A 155 -20.06 4.13 9.48
N GLN A 156 -20.01 3.51 10.67
CA GLN A 156 -20.79 3.94 11.84
C GLN A 156 -20.46 5.38 12.29
N LYS A 157 -19.23 5.84 12.03
CA LYS A 157 -18.81 7.24 12.26
C LYS A 157 -19.21 8.19 11.12
N LYS A 158 -20.06 7.76 10.18
CA LYS A 158 -20.55 8.54 9.03
C LYS A 158 -19.43 9.11 8.15
N ILE A 159 -18.30 8.41 8.06
CA ILE A 159 -17.18 8.79 7.18
C ILE A 159 -17.56 8.46 5.75
N LYS A 160 -17.47 9.45 4.84
CA LYS A 160 -17.89 9.32 3.45
C LYS A 160 -16.77 8.83 2.53
N TYR A 161 -15.52 9.21 2.80
CA TYR A 161 -14.36 8.87 1.98
C TYR A 161 -13.43 7.89 2.67
N LEU A 162 -13.01 6.86 1.95
CA LEU A 162 -11.97 5.92 2.38
C LEU A 162 -10.80 6.00 1.41
N VAL A 163 -9.59 6.18 1.93
CA VAL A 163 -8.35 6.10 1.17
C VAL A 163 -7.54 4.92 1.69
N MET A 164 -7.24 3.95 0.83
CA MET A 164 -6.54 2.72 1.23
C MET A 164 -5.26 2.48 0.45
N GLU A 165 -4.22 2.06 1.16
CA GLU A 165 -3.04 1.47 0.53
C GLU A 165 -3.32 -0.02 0.22
N ALA A 166 -3.29 -0.37 -1.06
CA ALA A 166 -3.41 -1.76 -1.54
C ALA A 166 -2.03 -2.35 -1.83
N SER A 167 -1.48 -3.10 -0.87
CA SER A 167 -0.19 -3.78 -1.02
C SER A 167 -0.29 -4.95 -2.01
N SER A 168 0.84 -5.31 -2.66
CA SER A 168 0.88 -6.46 -3.56
C SER A 168 0.54 -7.78 -2.87
N HIS A 169 0.93 -7.93 -1.60
CA HIS A 169 0.54 -9.08 -0.76
C HIS A 169 -0.97 -9.11 -0.52
N GLY A 170 -1.57 -7.96 -0.13
CA GLY A 170 -3.00 -7.87 0.11
C GLY A 170 -3.83 -8.21 -1.13
N LEU A 171 -3.40 -7.71 -2.29
CA LEU A 171 -4.03 -8.01 -3.58
C LEU A 171 -3.88 -9.49 -3.96
N HIS A 172 -2.65 -10.04 -3.88
CA HIS A 172 -2.39 -11.44 -4.21
C HIS A 172 -3.10 -12.42 -3.27
N GLN A 173 -3.25 -12.05 -2.00
CA GLN A 173 -3.94 -12.85 -0.98
C GLN A 173 -5.44 -12.59 -0.91
N SER A 174 -6.01 -11.86 -1.87
CA SER A 174 -7.44 -11.57 -1.98
C SER A 174 -8.06 -10.90 -0.74
N ARG A 175 -7.25 -10.08 -0.01
CA ARG A 175 -7.71 -9.45 1.24
C ARG A 175 -8.85 -8.45 1.06
N PHE A 176 -9.07 -7.99 -0.16
CA PHE A 176 -10.12 -7.01 -0.52
C PHE A 176 -11.28 -7.65 -1.29
N TYR A 177 -11.31 -9.00 -1.45
CA TYR A 177 -12.32 -9.64 -2.25
C TYR A 177 -13.71 -9.47 -1.61
N GLY A 178 -14.64 -8.91 -2.37
CA GLY A 178 -15.95 -8.43 -1.87
C GLY A 178 -16.02 -6.91 -1.69
N MET A 179 -14.90 -6.18 -1.97
CA MET A 179 -14.90 -4.72 -2.08
C MET A 179 -14.79 -4.29 -3.54
N ASN A 180 -15.36 -3.13 -3.85
CA ASN A 180 -15.11 -2.41 -5.09
C ASN A 180 -14.60 -1.01 -4.74
N PHE A 181 -13.72 -0.46 -5.59
CA PHE A 181 -13.17 0.88 -5.43
C PHE A 181 -13.63 1.80 -6.57
N ASP A 182 -14.01 3.02 -6.20
CA ASP A 182 -14.43 4.05 -7.14
C ASP A 182 -13.24 4.65 -7.88
N VAL A 183 -12.07 4.69 -7.24
CA VAL A 183 -10.82 5.10 -7.87
C VAL A 183 -9.70 4.13 -7.53
N CYS A 184 -8.99 3.66 -8.57
CA CYS A 184 -7.80 2.85 -8.43
C CYS A 184 -6.58 3.59 -9.02
N ALA A 185 -5.53 3.74 -8.20
CA ALA A 185 -4.33 4.49 -8.57
C ALA A 185 -3.06 3.64 -8.49
N LEU A 186 -2.16 3.77 -9.50
CA LEU A 186 -0.82 3.18 -9.49
C LEU A 186 0.23 4.28 -9.47
N THR A 187 1.04 4.32 -8.42
CA THR A 187 2.13 5.29 -8.28
C THR A 187 3.34 4.92 -9.14
N ASN A 188 3.93 3.76 -8.92
CA ASN A 188 5.07 3.24 -9.68
C ASN A 188 5.28 1.74 -9.43
N ILE A 189 6.14 1.13 -10.22
CA ILE A 189 6.65 -0.24 -10.00
C ILE A 189 8.16 -0.22 -10.15
N SER A 190 8.87 -0.70 -9.12
CA SER A 190 10.31 -0.96 -9.13
C SER A 190 10.61 -2.28 -8.40
N HIS A 191 11.89 -2.64 -8.28
CA HIS A 191 12.31 -3.89 -7.64
C HIS A 191 11.95 -3.89 -6.15
N ASP A 192 11.03 -4.78 -5.74
CA ASP A 192 10.68 -5.03 -4.34
C ASP A 192 9.91 -6.35 -4.22
N HIS A 193 9.90 -6.95 -3.01
CA HIS A 193 9.10 -8.13 -2.65
C HIS A 193 9.29 -9.35 -3.58
N LEU A 194 10.47 -9.53 -4.20
CA LEU A 194 10.74 -10.70 -5.03
C LEU A 194 11.03 -11.98 -4.22
N ASP A 195 11.28 -11.85 -2.94
CA ASP A 195 11.26 -12.95 -1.97
C ASP A 195 9.89 -13.66 -1.98
N TYR A 196 8.81 -12.92 -2.04
CA TYR A 196 7.44 -13.41 -2.07
C TYR A 196 6.94 -13.70 -3.50
N HIS A 197 7.04 -12.72 -4.41
CA HIS A 197 6.49 -12.82 -5.77
C HIS A 197 7.36 -13.61 -6.75
N LYS A 198 8.61 -13.94 -6.37
CA LYS A 198 9.63 -14.66 -7.15
C LYS A 198 10.13 -13.88 -8.38
N THR A 199 9.25 -13.27 -9.16
CA THR A 199 9.59 -12.53 -10.37
C THR A 199 8.93 -11.16 -10.42
N ILE A 200 9.56 -10.19 -11.12
CA ILE A 200 8.96 -8.88 -11.35
C ILE A 200 7.63 -8.98 -12.11
N ASN A 201 7.49 -10.00 -12.97
CA ASN A 201 6.27 -10.24 -13.72
C ASN A 201 5.10 -10.62 -12.81
N ASN A 202 5.32 -11.48 -11.83
CA ASN A 202 4.31 -11.86 -10.85
C ASN A 202 3.97 -10.68 -9.92
N TYR A 203 4.97 -9.88 -9.56
CA TYR A 203 4.77 -8.67 -8.79
C TYR A 203 3.88 -7.64 -9.54
N ILE A 204 4.14 -7.42 -10.83
CA ILE A 204 3.28 -6.58 -11.68
C ILE A 204 1.87 -7.17 -11.74
N LYS A 205 1.74 -8.47 -12.07
CA LYS A 205 0.43 -9.15 -12.15
C LYS A 205 -0.36 -9.00 -10.86
N SER A 206 0.27 -9.16 -9.69
CA SER A 206 -0.42 -9.03 -8.41
C SER A 206 -0.96 -7.62 -8.15
N LYS A 207 -0.23 -6.55 -8.56
CA LYS A 207 -0.75 -5.17 -8.48
C LYS A 207 -1.87 -4.89 -9.48
N MET A 208 -1.81 -5.52 -10.67
CA MET A 208 -2.84 -5.34 -11.70
C MET A 208 -4.18 -6.00 -11.32
N ILE A 209 -4.22 -6.87 -10.32
CA ILE A 209 -5.46 -7.39 -9.73
C ILE A 209 -6.38 -6.24 -9.30
N LEU A 210 -5.83 -5.16 -8.71
CA LEU A 210 -6.60 -3.99 -8.30
C LEU A 210 -7.44 -3.40 -9.45
N PHE A 211 -6.85 -3.34 -10.64
CA PHE A 211 -7.43 -2.72 -11.83
C PHE A 211 -8.31 -3.66 -12.67
N LYS A 212 -8.48 -4.89 -12.21
CA LYS A 212 -9.28 -5.91 -12.90
C LYS A 212 -10.42 -6.43 -12.03
N ASP A 213 -10.10 -6.80 -10.80
CA ASP A 213 -10.99 -7.61 -9.96
C ASP A 213 -11.70 -6.75 -8.88
N TYR A 214 -11.27 -5.49 -8.67
CA TYR A 214 -11.78 -4.63 -7.60
C TYR A 214 -12.39 -3.31 -8.11
N ILE A 215 -12.82 -3.30 -9.38
CA ILE A 215 -13.45 -2.15 -10.04
C ILE A 215 -14.90 -2.49 -10.44
N HIS A 216 -15.70 -1.45 -10.60
CA HIS A 216 -17.02 -1.49 -11.22
C HIS A 216 -17.03 -0.62 -12.48
N LYS A 217 -18.12 -0.62 -13.25
CA LYS A 217 -18.22 0.07 -14.54
C LYS A 217 -17.90 1.57 -14.51
N ASP A 218 -18.20 2.24 -13.37
CA ASP A 218 -18.00 3.68 -13.21
C ASP A 218 -16.65 4.03 -12.53
N SER A 219 -15.84 3.03 -12.18
CA SER A 219 -14.54 3.24 -11.55
C SER A 219 -13.61 4.07 -12.40
N LYS A 220 -12.82 4.93 -11.77
CA LYS A 220 -11.78 5.73 -12.43
C LYS A 220 -10.41 5.09 -12.18
N LEU A 221 -9.64 4.91 -13.24
CA LEU A 221 -8.30 4.33 -13.18
C LEU A 221 -7.27 5.39 -13.52
N ILE A 222 -6.24 5.54 -12.70
CA ILE A 222 -5.13 6.46 -12.96
C ILE A 222 -3.78 5.80 -12.69
N ILE A 223 -2.86 5.94 -13.65
CA ILE A 223 -1.55 5.31 -13.63
C ILE A 223 -0.48 6.35 -13.88
N ASN A 224 0.51 6.44 -13.01
CA ASN A 224 1.68 7.26 -13.27
C ASN A 224 2.53 6.60 -14.37
N SER A 225 2.65 7.27 -15.51
CA SER A 225 3.31 6.76 -16.71
C SER A 225 4.83 6.74 -16.63
N LYS A 226 5.43 7.43 -15.66
CA LYS A 226 6.90 7.39 -15.44
C LYS A 226 7.41 6.07 -14.88
N THR A 227 6.51 5.12 -14.55
CA THR A 227 6.94 3.80 -14.08
C THR A 227 7.71 3.03 -15.14
N LYS A 228 8.82 2.39 -14.77
CA LYS A 228 9.72 1.62 -15.65
C LYS A 228 9.00 0.58 -16.52
N TYR A 229 7.94 -0.03 -16.00
CA TYR A 229 7.22 -1.13 -16.66
C TYR A 229 5.92 -0.69 -17.37
N ILE A 230 5.81 0.58 -17.75
CA ILE A 230 4.57 1.15 -18.31
C ILE A 230 4.07 0.40 -19.56
N LYS A 231 4.97 -0.01 -20.47
CA LYS A 231 4.59 -0.76 -21.68
C LYS A 231 3.87 -2.07 -21.32
N LYS A 232 4.39 -2.81 -20.34
CA LYS A 232 3.80 -4.05 -19.86
C LYS A 232 2.46 -3.83 -19.14
N ILE A 233 2.37 -2.80 -18.30
CA ILE A 233 1.14 -2.43 -17.61
C ILE A 233 0.04 -2.10 -18.64
N ARG A 234 0.35 -1.31 -19.65
CA ARG A 234 -0.57 -1.00 -20.77
C ARG A 234 -1.05 -2.26 -21.47
N SER A 235 -0.16 -3.18 -21.81
CA SER A 235 -0.52 -4.46 -22.44
C SER A 235 -1.47 -5.30 -21.58
N ILE A 236 -1.27 -5.35 -20.26
CA ILE A 236 -2.14 -6.08 -19.34
C ILE A 236 -3.53 -5.42 -19.25
N LEU A 237 -3.59 -4.09 -19.20
CA LEU A 237 -4.84 -3.35 -19.01
C LEU A 237 -5.62 -3.13 -20.32
N LYS A 238 -4.96 -3.18 -21.48
CA LYS A 238 -5.65 -3.10 -22.79
C LYS A 238 -6.73 -4.17 -22.98
N LYS A 239 -6.58 -5.31 -22.28
CA LYS A 239 -7.57 -6.40 -22.31
C LYS A 239 -8.83 -6.10 -21.50
N ASN A 240 -8.81 -5.07 -20.65
CA ASN A 240 -10.00 -4.63 -19.91
C ASN A 240 -10.78 -3.62 -20.76
N LYS A 241 -11.85 -4.04 -21.39
CA LYS A 241 -12.68 -3.21 -22.26
C LYS A 241 -13.59 -2.24 -21.50
N SER A 242 -13.86 -2.51 -20.21
CA SER A 242 -14.89 -1.81 -19.43
C SER A 242 -14.46 -0.43 -18.95
N VAL A 243 -13.18 -0.29 -18.52
CA VAL A 243 -12.68 0.96 -17.93
C VAL A 243 -11.27 1.26 -18.45
N GLN A 244 -11.10 2.40 -19.12
CA GLN A 244 -9.81 2.82 -19.65
C GLN A 244 -9.04 3.66 -18.63
N PRO A 245 -7.74 3.35 -18.38
CA PRO A 245 -6.93 4.11 -17.44
C PRO A 245 -6.47 5.45 -18.03
N LEU A 246 -6.49 6.48 -17.19
CA LEU A 246 -5.78 7.73 -17.45
C LEU A 246 -4.29 7.55 -17.11
N TYR A 247 -3.42 8.03 -18.00
CA TYR A 247 -1.97 7.97 -17.80
C TYR A 247 -1.43 9.35 -17.39
N PHE A 248 -1.27 9.57 -16.08
CA PHE A 248 -0.66 10.76 -15.52
C PHE A 248 0.77 10.94 -16.07
N GLN A 249 1.19 12.15 -16.37
CA GLN A 249 2.43 12.58 -17.02
C GLN A 249 2.52 12.28 -18.53
N ALA A 250 1.85 11.29 -19.06
CA ALA A 250 1.78 11.04 -20.50
C ALA A 250 0.54 11.70 -21.15
N ASN A 251 -0.51 11.98 -20.38
CA ASN A 251 -1.69 12.67 -20.85
C ASN A 251 -1.45 14.20 -20.83
N ARG A 252 -1.77 14.89 -21.96
CA ARG A 252 -1.60 16.34 -22.07
C ARG A 252 -2.36 17.13 -20.99
N ASN A 253 -3.45 16.58 -20.49
CA ASN A 253 -4.32 17.20 -19.49
C ASN A 253 -3.97 16.80 -18.03
N TYR A 254 -2.98 15.94 -17.84
CA TYR A 254 -2.59 15.49 -16.49
C TYR A 254 -1.06 15.36 -16.39
N LYS A 255 -0.39 16.51 -16.24
CA LYS A 255 1.08 16.54 -16.19
C LYS A 255 1.61 17.75 -15.44
N ILE A 256 2.82 17.61 -14.91
CA ILE A 256 3.65 18.72 -14.46
C ILE A 256 4.33 19.31 -15.68
N THR A 257 4.25 20.63 -15.85
CA THR A 257 4.82 21.33 -17.02
C THR A 257 6.14 22.04 -16.68
N LYS A 258 6.27 22.58 -15.47
CA LYS A 258 7.48 23.30 -15.04
C LYS A 258 7.61 23.34 -13.53
N ILE A 259 8.84 23.23 -13.02
CA ILE A 259 9.22 23.49 -11.63
C ILE A 259 10.32 24.57 -11.65
N LEU A 260 10.13 25.65 -10.92
CA LEU A 260 11.07 26.75 -10.78
C LEU A 260 11.27 27.03 -9.29
N ILE A 261 12.49 27.32 -8.87
CA ILE A 261 12.80 27.76 -7.51
C ILE A 261 13.06 29.28 -7.56
N LYS A 262 12.36 30.05 -6.73
CA LYS A 262 12.53 31.49 -6.55
C LYS A 262 12.33 31.81 -5.06
N ASN A 263 13.34 32.43 -4.43
CA ASN A 263 13.31 32.81 -3.00
C ASN A 263 12.92 31.61 -2.11
N ASP A 264 13.62 30.50 -2.24
CA ASP A 264 13.39 29.22 -1.51
C ASP A 264 11.99 28.62 -1.66
N ILE A 265 11.17 29.14 -2.56
CA ILE A 265 9.85 28.61 -2.89
C ILE A 265 9.90 27.94 -4.26
N GLN A 266 9.43 26.71 -4.29
CA GLN A 266 9.24 25.95 -5.51
C GLN A 266 7.90 26.32 -6.13
N HIS A 267 7.95 26.99 -7.27
CA HIS A 267 6.78 27.33 -8.08
C HIS A 267 6.54 26.24 -9.12
N VAL A 268 5.43 25.54 -9.02
CA VAL A 268 5.14 24.38 -9.87
C VAL A 268 3.92 24.67 -10.75
N LYS A 269 4.12 24.62 -12.07
CA LYS A 269 3.05 24.70 -13.06
C LYS A 269 2.62 23.29 -13.45
N ALA A 270 1.32 23.01 -13.41
CA ALA A 270 0.76 21.73 -13.82
C ALA A 270 -0.58 21.91 -14.56
N ILE A 271 -0.96 20.90 -15.33
CA ILE A 271 -2.27 20.77 -15.94
C ILE A 271 -2.96 19.60 -15.28
N VAL A 272 -4.17 19.81 -14.79
CA VAL A 272 -5.02 18.75 -14.19
C VAL A 272 -6.45 18.91 -14.73
N GLY A 273 -6.89 17.94 -15.52
CA GLY A 273 -8.11 18.05 -16.32
C GLY A 273 -7.97 19.14 -17.38
N SER A 274 -8.91 20.02 -17.47
CA SER A 274 -8.88 21.20 -18.36
C SER A 274 -8.21 22.44 -17.73
N LYS A 275 -7.75 22.34 -16.46
CA LYS A 275 -7.30 23.50 -15.69
C LYS A 275 -5.78 23.56 -15.59
N ARG A 276 -5.21 24.73 -15.87
CA ARG A 276 -3.82 25.07 -15.50
C ARG A 276 -3.80 25.52 -14.04
N ILE A 277 -2.92 24.92 -13.23
CA ILE A 277 -2.79 25.23 -11.80
C ILE A 277 -1.36 25.65 -11.50
N LEU A 278 -1.23 26.55 -10.52
CA LEU A 278 0.03 26.96 -9.92
C LEU A 278 0.06 26.50 -8.46
N LEU A 279 1.12 25.80 -8.10
CA LEU A 279 1.35 25.37 -6.73
C LEU A 279 2.64 26.01 -6.21
N LYS A 280 2.71 26.16 -4.90
CA LYS A 280 3.90 26.66 -4.19
C LYS A 280 4.26 25.67 -3.09
N PHE A 281 5.55 25.32 -3.01
CA PHE A 281 6.07 24.46 -1.93
C PHE A 281 7.32 25.07 -1.34
N LYS A 282 7.62 24.76 -0.09
CA LYS A 282 8.85 25.16 0.58
C LYS A 282 9.62 23.91 0.99
N ASN A 283 10.81 23.73 0.46
CA ASN A 283 11.71 22.60 0.76
C ASN A 283 11.04 21.22 0.57
N PHE A 284 10.24 21.06 -0.48
CA PHE A 284 9.57 19.80 -0.78
C PHE A 284 10.38 18.99 -1.81
N PRO A 285 10.65 17.69 -1.55
CA PRO A 285 11.26 16.82 -2.57
C PRO A 285 10.42 16.74 -3.84
N ASN A 286 11.04 16.73 -5.01
CA ASN A 286 10.31 16.71 -6.29
C ASN A 286 9.36 15.52 -6.42
N PHE A 287 9.73 14.35 -5.90
CA PHE A 287 8.84 13.19 -5.92
C PHE A 287 7.61 13.38 -5.01
N GLN A 288 7.71 14.15 -3.94
CA GLN A 288 6.56 14.50 -3.10
C GLN A 288 5.65 15.52 -3.78
N ILE A 289 6.22 16.49 -4.51
CA ILE A 289 5.45 17.40 -5.37
C ILE A 289 4.67 16.58 -6.41
N GLU A 290 5.31 15.59 -7.05
CA GLU A 290 4.66 14.71 -8.00
C GLU A 290 3.53 13.90 -7.35
N ASN A 291 3.75 13.34 -6.15
CA ASN A 291 2.72 12.63 -5.39
C ASN A 291 1.53 13.53 -5.02
N PHE A 292 1.79 14.80 -4.67
CA PHE A 292 0.75 15.78 -4.34
C PHE A 292 -0.12 16.10 -5.55
N ILE A 293 0.49 16.36 -6.71
CA ILE A 293 -0.23 16.65 -7.96
C ILE A 293 -0.97 15.40 -8.45
N PHE A 294 -0.39 14.22 -8.25
CA PHE A 294 -1.07 12.95 -8.51
C PHE A 294 -2.32 12.78 -7.63
N ALA A 295 -2.26 13.18 -6.35
CA ALA A 295 -3.41 13.19 -5.46
C ALA A 295 -4.49 14.21 -5.92
N ILE A 296 -4.11 15.42 -6.36
CA ILE A 296 -5.05 16.37 -6.98
C ILE A 296 -5.69 15.75 -8.23
N SER A 297 -4.90 15.06 -9.04
CA SER A 297 -5.40 14.41 -10.27
C SER A 297 -6.43 13.32 -9.96
N ILE A 298 -6.19 12.52 -8.92
CA ILE A 298 -7.15 11.51 -8.42
C ILE A 298 -8.46 12.17 -7.99
N LEU A 299 -8.39 13.24 -7.21
CA LEU A 299 -9.59 13.95 -6.74
C LEU A 299 -10.34 14.65 -7.88
N ASN A 300 -9.63 15.14 -8.89
CA ASN A 300 -10.28 15.71 -10.07
C ASN A 300 -11.11 14.69 -10.84
N LEU A 301 -10.71 13.41 -10.90
CA LEU A 301 -11.51 12.35 -11.55
C LEU A 301 -12.86 12.11 -10.88
N ILE A 302 -13.03 12.52 -9.64
CA ILE A 302 -14.27 12.43 -8.87
C ILE A 302 -14.89 13.80 -8.56
N GLY A 303 -14.58 14.81 -9.40
CA GLY A 303 -15.29 16.08 -9.45
C GLY A 303 -14.73 17.22 -8.60
N PHE A 304 -13.58 17.05 -7.92
CA PHE A 304 -12.98 18.17 -7.17
C PHE A 304 -12.29 19.17 -8.11
N ASP A 305 -12.37 20.44 -7.77
CA ASP A 305 -11.71 21.52 -8.53
C ASP A 305 -10.21 21.60 -8.25
N PRO A 306 -9.32 21.33 -9.23
CA PRO A 306 -7.87 21.40 -9.05
C PRO A 306 -7.36 22.79 -8.64
N LYS A 307 -8.02 23.88 -9.09
CA LYS A 307 -7.62 25.25 -8.71
C LYS A 307 -7.87 25.53 -7.21
N LYS A 308 -8.98 25.03 -6.67
CA LYS A 308 -9.26 25.13 -5.23
C LYS A 308 -8.25 24.32 -4.41
N LEU A 309 -7.98 23.09 -4.83
CA LEU A 309 -7.04 22.18 -4.16
C LEU A 309 -5.59 22.71 -4.20
N SER A 310 -5.16 23.33 -5.30
CA SER A 310 -3.78 23.81 -5.45
C SER A 310 -3.42 24.95 -4.49
N LYS A 311 -4.39 25.72 -3.99
CA LYS A 311 -4.17 26.82 -3.03
C LYS A 311 -3.59 26.35 -1.70
N SER A 312 -3.81 25.09 -1.32
CA SER A 312 -3.32 24.52 -0.06
C SER A 312 -1.89 23.98 -0.11
N SER A 313 -1.23 24.04 -1.27
CA SER A 313 0.08 23.41 -1.46
C SER A 313 1.19 24.01 -0.57
N LEU A 314 1.18 25.33 -0.34
CA LEU A 314 2.19 26.00 0.48
C LEU A 314 2.13 25.56 1.97
N ASN A 315 0.94 25.29 2.46
CA ASN A 315 0.68 24.89 3.85
C ASN A 315 0.54 23.36 4.00
N CYS A 316 0.90 22.60 2.97
CA CYS A 316 0.84 21.15 3.05
C CYS A 316 1.92 20.65 4.01
N PRO A 317 1.55 19.91 5.07
CA PRO A 317 2.52 19.35 5.99
C PRO A 317 3.35 18.24 5.33
N SER A 318 4.57 18.03 5.82
CA SER A 318 5.41 16.91 5.42
C SER A 318 4.76 15.58 5.80
N VAL A 319 5.06 14.54 5.03
CA VAL A 319 4.56 13.19 5.30
C VAL A 319 5.51 12.49 6.27
N LEU A 320 4.98 12.00 7.38
CA LEU A 320 5.75 11.30 8.42
C LEU A 320 6.63 10.19 7.83
N GLY A 321 7.92 10.22 8.11
CA GLY A 321 8.90 9.27 7.62
C GLY A 321 9.03 9.21 6.10
N ARG A 322 8.77 10.31 5.38
CA ARG A 322 8.93 10.40 3.92
C ARG A 322 9.68 11.67 3.53
N MET A 323 11.01 11.64 3.65
CA MET A 323 11.87 12.85 3.62
C MET A 323 11.37 13.89 4.62
N GLU A 324 11.01 13.43 5.79
CA GLU A 324 10.55 14.27 6.88
C GLU A 324 11.72 15.02 7.49
N TYR A 325 11.66 16.34 7.49
CA TYR A 325 12.63 17.16 8.19
C TYR A 325 12.35 17.08 9.70
N VAL A 326 13.32 16.58 10.47
CA VAL A 326 13.16 16.35 11.92
C VAL A 326 14.02 17.29 12.78
N GLY A 327 14.93 18.05 12.18
CA GLY A 327 15.74 19.00 12.92
C GLY A 327 17.16 19.18 12.35
N LYS A 328 18.04 19.79 13.17
CA LYS A 328 19.45 20.02 12.84
C LYS A 328 20.36 19.31 13.84
N THR A 329 21.54 18.89 13.36
CA THR A 329 22.65 18.46 14.24
C THR A 329 23.24 19.64 15.00
N LYS A 330 24.09 19.36 16.00
CA LYS A 330 24.85 20.40 16.72
C LYS A 330 25.73 21.27 15.78
N THR A 331 26.18 20.71 14.67
CA THR A 331 27.00 21.38 13.65
C THR A 331 26.17 22.07 12.55
N GLY A 332 24.83 22.12 12.69
CA GLY A 332 23.92 22.80 11.76
C GLY A 332 23.42 21.97 10.58
N GLY A 333 23.91 20.73 10.40
CA GLY A 333 23.44 19.83 9.34
C GLY A 333 21.96 19.46 9.52
N LYS A 334 21.17 19.54 8.44
CA LYS A 334 19.76 19.17 8.47
C LYS A 334 19.57 17.65 8.49
N VAL A 335 18.61 17.18 9.27
CA VAL A 335 18.30 15.76 9.43
C VAL A 335 16.95 15.45 8.82
N TYR A 336 16.94 14.48 7.91
CA TYR A 336 15.72 13.97 7.27
C TYR A 336 15.52 12.49 7.59
N VAL A 337 14.28 12.09 7.86
CA VAL A 337 13.90 10.70 8.06
C VAL A 337 13.08 10.21 6.86
N ASP A 338 13.49 9.07 6.30
CA ASP A 338 12.79 8.44 5.18
C ASP A 338 12.64 6.94 5.36
N PHE A 339 11.52 6.41 4.97
CA PHE A 339 11.22 4.97 4.98
C PHE A 339 11.79 4.23 3.75
N ALA A 340 12.77 4.79 3.08
CA ALA A 340 13.39 4.23 1.89
C ALA A 340 14.01 2.85 2.18
N HIS A 341 13.38 1.80 1.70
CA HIS A 341 13.81 0.40 1.89
C HIS A 341 13.97 -0.35 0.57
N THR A 342 13.93 0.37 -0.55
CA THR A 342 14.20 -0.15 -1.91
C THR A 342 15.34 0.62 -2.55
N PRO A 343 16.08 0.02 -3.51
CA PRO A 343 17.16 0.70 -4.22
C PRO A 343 16.73 2.04 -4.84
N ASP A 344 15.59 2.07 -5.53
CA ASP A 344 15.06 3.29 -6.16
C ASP A 344 14.67 4.36 -5.14
N ALA A 345 14.05 3.96 -4.01
CA ALA A 345 13.69 4.91 -2.96
C ALA A 345 14.93 5.54 -2.33
N LEU A 346 15.93 4.72 -1.95
CA LEU A 346 17.19 5.20 -1.38
C LEU A 346 17.91 6.18 -2.33
N LYS A 347 18.00 5.82 -3.63
CA LYS A 347 18.55 6.73 -4.64
C LYS A 347 17.82 8.07 -4.66
N ASN A 348 16.49 8.04 -4.70
CA ASN A 348 15.67 9.25 -4.78
C ASN A 348 15.85 10.12 -3.53
N SER A 349 15.87 9.52 -2.33
CA SER A 349 16.08 10.27 -1.08
C SER A 349 17.44 10.96 -1.07
N ILE A 350 18.53 10.27 -1.45
CA ILE A 350 19.87 10.86 -1.51
C ILE A 350 19.94 11.98 -2.55
N VAL A 351 19.44 11.73 -3.76
CA VAL A 351 19.47 12.72 -4.86
C VAL A 351 18.63 13.97 -4.52
N GLU A 352 17.48 13.78 -3.91
CA GLU A 352 16.65 14.92 -3.50
C GLU A 352 17.26 15.68 -2.32
N SER A 353 17.92 15.00 -1.36
CA SER A 353 18.67 15.67 -0.30
C SER A 353 19.76 16.58 -0.88
N LYS A 354 20.51 16.12 -1.88
CA LYS A 354 21.53 16.97 -2.58
C LYS A 354 20.95 18.16 -3.34
N LYS A 355 19.69 18.09 -3.77
CA LYS A 355 19.01 19.22 -4.42
C LYS A 355 18.43 20.21 -3.43
N LEU A 356 18.00 19.75 -2.27
CA LEU A 356 17.45 20.61 -1.22
C LEU A 356 18.55 21.33 -0.44
N GLU A 357 19.73 20.73 -0.39
CA GLU A 357 20.86 21.22 0.38
C GLU A 357 22.12 21.25 -0.51
N THR A 358 22.90 22.33 -0.43
CA THR A 358 24.14 22.49 -1.17
C THR A 358 25.34 21.82 -0.49
N SER A 359 25.14 21.22 0.68
CA SER A 359 26.17 20.57 1.51
C SER A 359 26.29 19.08 1.26
N ASN A 360 27.32 18.45 1.85
CA ASN A 360 27.53 17.01 1.78
C ASN A 360 26.37 16.21 2.39
N VAL A 361 25.98 15.12 1.74
CA VAL A 361 24.93 14.21 2.20
C VAL A 361 25.53 12.95 2.80
N HIS A 362 25.30 12.79 4.10
CA HIS A 362 25.59 11.55 4.82
C HIS A 362 24.31 10.73 4.95
N VAL A 363 24.29 9.48 4.44
CA VAL A 363 23.17 8.56 4.58
C VAL A 363 23.49 7.48 5.62
N LEU A 364 22.57 7.32 6.57
CA LEU A 364 22.56 6.21 7.53
C LEU A 364 21.39 5.31 7.19
N PHE A 365 21.64 4.03 6.88
CA PHE A 365 20.60 3.10 6.48
C PHE A 365 20.92 1.65 6.81
N GLY A 366 19.90 0.77 6.83
CA GLY A 366 20.04 -0.67 7.01
C GLY A 366 19.12 -1.46 6.10
N CYS A 367 19.22 -2.79 6.19
CA CYS A 367 18.33 -3.71 5.50
C CYS A 367 17.76 -4.75 6.47
N GLY A 368 16.46 -5.00 6.39
CA GLY A 368 15.81 -6.01 7.22
C GLY A 368 16.18 -7.45 6.84
N GLY A 369 16.27 -8.32 7.86
CA GLY A 369 16.44 -9.77 7.70
C GLY A 369 15.17 -10.46 7.20
N ASN A 370 15.29 -11.69 6.69
CA ASN A 370 14.20 -12.51 6.13
C ASN A 370 13.35 -11.74 5.10
N ARG A 371 14.03 -10.98 4.23
CA ARG A 371 13.48 -10.18 3.14
C ARG A 371 14.29 -10.40 1.86
N ASP A 372 13.95 -9.69 0.80
CA ASP A 372 14.66 -9.77 -0.49
C ASP A 372 16.16 -9.44 -0.32
N ARG A 373 16.99 -10.49 -0.27
CA ARG A 373 18.45 -10.35 -0.10
C ARG A 373 19.11 -9.72 -1.32
N LYS A 374 18.53 -9.89 -2.54
CA LYS A 374 19.12 -9.36 -3.78
C LYS A 374 19.18 -7.84 -3.81
N LYS A 375 18.33 -7.15 -3.03
CA LYS A 375 18.38 -5.69 -2.93
C LYS A 375 19.54 -5.15 -2.10
N ARG A 376 20.11 -5.93 -1.17
CA ARG A 376 21.16 -5.51 -0.24
C ARG A 376 22.38 -4.92 -0.97
N PRO A 377 23.06 -5.67 -1.87
CA PRO A 377 24.21 -5.13 -2.61
C PRO A 377 23.83 -3.98 -3.55
N LEU A 378 22.60 -3.94 -4.06
CA LEU A 378 22.11 -2.83 -4.87
C LEU A 378 21.99 -1.54 -4.06
N MET A 379 21.50 -1.63 -2.83
CA MET A 379 21.39 -0.48 -1.92
C MET A 379 22.77 0.05 -1.53
N GLY A 380 23.73 -0.83 -1.23
CA GLY A 380 25.12 -0.45 -0.98
C GLY A 380 25.74 0.28 -2.16
N LYS A 381 25.64 -0.26 -3.37
CA LYS A 381 26.13 0.41 -4.59
C LYS A 381 25.50 1.79 -4.81
N ILE A 382 24.22 1.94 -4.52
CA ILE A 382 23.53 3.24 -4.64
C ILE A 382 24.03 4.21 -3.61
N ALA A 383 24.13 3.82 -2.35
CA ALA A 383 24.66 4.68 -1.29
C ALA A 383 26.07 5.15 -1.61
N SER A 384 26.96 4.22 -1.99
CA SER A 384 28.35 4.54 -2.40
C SER A 384 28.42 5.49 -3.60
N LYS A 385 27.51 5.36 -4.57
CA LYS A 385 27.53 6.18 -5.80
C LYS A 385 26.97 7.59 -5.61
N TYR A 386 25.94 7.73 -4.79
CA TYR A 386 25.15 8.97 -4.74
C TYR A 386 25.33 9.78 -3.46
N ALA A 387 25.70 9.17 -2.33
CA ALA A 387 26.01 9.89 -1.10
C ALA A 387 27.49 10.29 -1.03
N ASP A 388 27.81 11.33 -0.26
CA ASP A 388 29.20 11.72 -0.01
C ASP A 388 29.81 10.85 1.09
N LYS A 389 28.97 10.41 2.06
CA LYS A 389 29.30 9.41 3.07
C LYS A 389 28.11 8.50 3.30
N ALA A 390 28.36 7.21 3.50
CA ALA A 390 27.32 6.25 3.83
C ALA A 390 27.72 5.39 5.03
N THR A 391 26.78 5.17 5.94
CA THR A 391 26.96 4.27 7.08
C THR A 391 25.85 3.21 7.06
N VAL A 392 26.24 1.94 7.11
CA VAL A 392 25.31 0.81 7.19
C VAL A 392 25.13 0.42 8.65
N THR A 393 23.90 0.46 9.12
CA THR A 393 23.52 0.08 10.48
C THR A 393 22.55 -1.11 10.47
N ASP A 394 22.23 -1.60 11.65
CA ASP A 394 21.20 -2.62 11.82
C ASP A 394 19.81 -1.99 11.61
N ASP A 395 18.98 -2.71 10.89
CA ASP A 395 17.54 -2.57 10.87
C ASP A 395 16.96 -3.80 11.61
N ASN A 396 15.75 -4.20 11.37
CA ASN A 396 15.16 -5.39 11.98
C ASN A 396 15.78 -6.69 11.38
N PRO A 397 16.70 -7.37 12.07
CA PRO A 397 17.41 -8.54 11.53
C PRO A 397 16.54 -9.80 11.51
N ARG A 398 15.43 -9.83 12.25
CA ARG A 398 14.57 -11.00 12.46
C ARG A 398 15.38 -12.21 12.91
N TYR A 399 15.46 -13.28 12.08
CA TYR A 399 16.20 -14.50 12.38
C TYR A 399 17.57 -14.57 11.70
N GLU A 400 18.01 -13.51 11.00
CA GLU A 400 19.32 -13.44 10.35
C GLU A 400 20.36 -12.74 11.26
N ASN A 401 21.64 -13.12 11.09
CA ASN A 401 22.74 -12.44 11.78
C ASN A 401 22.91 -11.01 11.26
N PRO A 402 22.84 -9.97 12.11
CA PRO A 402 22.93 -8.57 11.69
C PRO A 402 24.23 -8.22 10.97
N ALA A 403 25.37 -8.74 11.45
CA ALA A 403 26.69 -8.52 10.86
C ALA A 403 26.77 -9.05 9.43
N LYS A 404 26.15 -10.22 9.17
CA LYS A 404 26.07 -10.79 7.81
C LYS A 404 25.23 -9.90 6.90
N ILE A 405 24.13 -9.32 7.40
CA ILE A 405 23.28 -8.39 6.63
C ILE A 405 24.10 -7.15 6.24
N ARG A 406 24.82 -6.52 7.21
CA ARG A 406 25.68 -5.36 6.94
C ARG A 406 26.76 -5.70 5.90
N LYS A 407 27.44 -6.84 6.04
CA LYS A 407 28.46 -7.31 5.08
C LYS A 407 27.87 -7.47 3.66
N GLU A 408 26.66 -8.03 3.51
CA GLU A 408 25.97 -8.17 2.22
C GLU A 408 25.59 -6.80 1.60
N VAL A 409 25.29 -5.80 2.42
CA VAL A 409 24.99 -4.43 1.96
C VAL A 409 26.24 -3.71 1.52
N ILE A 410 27.30 -3.73 2.34
CA ILE A 410 28.58 -3.06 2.06
C ILE A 410 29.22 -3.69 0.83
N GLY A 411 29.37 -5.02 0.80
CA GLY A 411 30.03 -5.74 -0.30
C GLY A 411 31.40 -5.14 -0.61
N ASN A 412 31.63 -4.86 -1.88
CA ASN A 412 32.85 -4.19 -2.38
C ASN A 412 32.64 -2.68 -2.63
N SER A 413 31.65 -2.06 -1.97
CA SER A 413 31.35 -0.64 -2.19
C SER A 413 32.36 0.25 -1.49
N LYS A 414 32.82 1.31 -2.18
CA LYS A 414 33.71 2.35 -1.61
C LYS A 414 32.89 3.40 -0.85
N ASN A 415 33.51 4.14 0.09
CA ASN A 415 32.88 5.23 0.89
C ASN A 415 31.68 4.79 1.74
N ILE A 416 31.67 3.54 2.15
CA ILE A 416 30.65 2.96 3.02
C ILE A 416 31.29 2.32 4.25
N SER A 417 30.80 2.62 5.43
CA SER A 417 31.22 2.02 6.70
C SER A 417 30.08 1.30 7.40
#